data_247e293f3cea92e99bbf0bc394e97067
#
_entry.id   247e293f3cea92e99bbf0bc394e97067
#
_cell.length_a   1.000
_cell.length_b   1.000
_cell.length_c   1.000
_cell.angle_alpha   90.00
_cell.angle_beta   90.00
_cell.angle_gamma   90.00
#
_symmetry.space_group_name_H-M   'P 1'
#
loop_
_entity.id
_entity.type
_entity.pdbx_description
1 polymer ?
#
loop_
_entity_poly.entity_id
_entity_poly.type
_entity_poly.pdbx_seq_one_letter_code
_entity_poly.pdbx_strand_id
1 'polypeptide(L)'
;MQRRRVIMALGLTALGLAFRPFGAWAAPGPARLPGARDLVRTLRHRASAARVGAAYLAGHDGEQDVERLVAALNRGLDDRSPERRRLRAALDRRIRADFAESETVRVQGWVLSRTEARLCALAALESGVA
;
A
#
# COMPACT_ATOMS: atom_id res chain seq x y z
N MET A 1 -49.03 -34.39 -58.39
CA MET A 1 -49.75 -35.15 -57.37
C MET A 1 -49.30 -34.72 -55.99
N GLN A 2 -50.21 -34.17 -55.31
CA GLN A 2 -50.45 -33.96 -53.92
C GLN A 2 -49.49 -34.61 -52.91
N ARG A 3 -49.03 -33.89 -51.93
CA ARG A 3 -49.55 -34.01 -50.54
C ARG A 3 -49.08 -32.86 -49.64
N ARG A 4 -50.07 -32.09 -49.24
CA ARG A 4 -50.02 -31.15 -48.12
C ARG A 4 -49.61 -31.88 -46.85
N ARG A 5 -48.69 -31.33 -46.09
CA ARG A 5 -48.69 -31.54 -44.63
C ARG A 5 -48.50 -30.19 -43.90
N VAL A 6 -49.61 -29.78 -43.36
CA VAL A 6 -49.71 -28.77 -42.33
C VAL A 6 -48.98 -29.29 -41.11
N ILE A 7 -48.01 -28.56 -40.59
CA ILE A 7 -47.47 -28.79 -39.26
C ILE A 7 -47.75 -27.56 -38.44
N MET A 8 -48.61 -27.80 -37.44
CA MET A 8 -49.01 -26.83 -36.43
C MET A 8 -47.84 -26.23 -35.70
N ALA A 9 -47.90 -24.89 -35.54
CA ALA A 9 -47.11 -24.15 -34.60
C ALA A 9 -47.52 -24.52 -33.16
N LEU A 10 -46.62 -25.16 -32.45
CA LEU A 10 -46.70 -25.25 -31.00
C LEU A 10 -45.85 -24.11 -30.43
N GLY A 11 -46.57 -23.13 -29.87
CA GLY A 11 -45.93 -22.06 -29.12
C GLY A 11 -45.24 -22.61 -27.88
N LEU A 12 -43.95 -22.48 -27.83
CA LEU A 12 -43.20 -22.58 -26.59
C LEU A 12 -43.06 -21.18 -26.00
N THR A 13 -43.92 -20.90 -25.03
CA THR A 13 -43.69 -19.79 -24.09
C THR A 13 -42.47 -20.11 -23.28
N ALA A 14 -41.32 -19.55 -23.69
CA ALA A 14 -40.10 -19.55 -22.88
C ALA A 14 -40.36 -18.65 -21.66
N LEU A 15 -40.61 -19.28 -20.53
CA LEU A 15 -40.55 -18.64 -19.23
C LEU A 15 -39.11 -18.13 -19.05
N GLY A 16 -38.90 -16.83 -19.25
CA GLY A 16 -37.66 -16.17 -19.01
C GLY A 16 -37.34 -16.19 -17.50
N LEU A 17 -36.67 -17.22 -17.05
CA LEU A 17 -35.93 -17.17 -15.80
C LEU A 17 -34.84 -16.14 -16.00
N ALA A 18 -35.12 -14.91 -15.52
CA ALA A 18 -34.09 -13.90 -15.36
C ALA A 18 -33.05 -14.44 -14.41
N PHE A 19 -32.03 -15.04 -14.98
CA PHE A 19 -30.77 -15.31 -14.27
C PHE A 19 -30.20 -13.94 -13.91
N ARG A 20 -30.55 -13.45 -12.71
CA ARG A 20 -29.76 -12.36 -12.10
C ARG A 20 -28.37 -12.93 -11.89
N PRO A 21 -27.33 -12.38 -12.52
CA PRO A 21 -25.97 -12.75 -12.15
C PRO A 21 -25.82 -12.36 -10.69
N PHE A 22 -25.67 -13.36 -9.86
CA PHE A 22 -25.26 -13.21 -8.47
C PHE A 22 -24.05 -12.28 -8.45
N GLY A 23 -24.24 -11.17 -7.74
CA GLY A 23 -23.31 -10.10 -7.46
C GLY A 23 -21.99 -10.15 -8.25
N ALA A 24 -21.81 -9.20 -9.13
CA ALA A 24 -20.46 -8.90 -9.57
C ALA A 24 -19.65 -8.64 -8.30
N TRP A 25 -18.91 -9.63 -7.85
CA TRP A 25 -17.81 -9.40 -6.94
C TRP A 25 -16.92 -8.45 -7.70
N ALA A 26 -16.96 -7.18 -7.32
CA ALA A 26 -16.01 -6.21 -7.82
C ALA A 26 -14.65 -6.84 -7.52
N ALA A 27 -13.95 -7.27 -8.59
CA ALA A 27 -12.58 -7.72 -8.44
C ALA A 27 -11.86 -6.63 -7.68
N PRO A 28 -11.13 -6.93 -6.59
CA PRO A 28 -10.36 -5.93 -5.89
C PRO A 28 -9.53 -5.24 -6.97
N GLY A 29 -9.72 -3.93 -7.12
CA GLY A 29 -8.92 -3.12 -8.04
C GLY A 29 -7.44 -3.40 -7.80
N PRO A 30 -6.55 -3.13 -8.76
CA PRO A 30 -5.13 -3.41 -8.61
C PRO A 30 -4.69 -2.87 -7.26
N ALA A 31 -4.08 -3.74 -6.42
CA ALA A 31 -3.69 -3.41 -5.07
C ALA A 31 -2.78 -2.17 -5.12
N ARG A 32 -3.33 -1.04 -4.69
CA ARG A 32 -2.58 0.22 -4.64
C ARG A 32 -1.48 0.08 -3.61
N LEU A 33 -0.25 0.36 -3.99
CA LEU A 33 0.87 0.41 -3.06
C LEU A 33 0.74 1.62 -2.12
N PRO A 34 1.19 1.52 -0.86
CA PRO A 34 1.27 2.64 0.04
C PRO A 34 2.10 3.79 -0.54
N GLY A 35 1.52 4.98 -0.57
CA GLY A 35 2.22 6.21 -0.93
C GLY A 35 2.83 6.90 0.31
N ALA A 36 3.51 8.02 0.09
CA ALA A 36 4.14 8.81 1.15
C ALA A 36 3.18 9.13 2.30
N ARG A 37 1.99 9.62 1.99
CA ARG A 37 0.97 9.95 3.01
C ARG A 37 0.49 8.74 3.81
N ASP A 38 0.34 7.59 3.17
CA ASP A 38 -0.09 6.36 3.84
C ASP A 38 0.98 5.93 4.85
N LEU A 39 2.25 5.96 4.45
CA LEU A 39 3.41 5.65 5.30
C LEU A 39 3.52 6.61 6.49
N VAL A 40 3.48 7.92 6.24
CA VAL A 40 3.59 8.95 7.30
C VAL A 40 2.42 8.90 8.29
N ARG A 41 1.23 8.51 7.86
CA ARG A 41 0.06 8.32 8.74
C ARG A 41 0.25 7.23 9.79
N THR A 42 1.19 6.31 9.61
CA THR A 42 1.49 5.28 10.60
C THR A 42 2.21 5.83 11.82
N LEU A 43 2.91 6.95 11.69
CA LEU A 43 3.63 7.61 12.77
C LEU A 43 2.68 8.25 13.80
N ARG A 44 2.94 8.02 15.09
CA ARG A 44 2.16 8.61 16.19
C ARG A 44 2.48 10.09 16.39
N HIS A 45 3.76 10.44 16.35
CA HIS A 45 4.29 11.77 16.64
C HIS A 45 5.00 12.36 15.41
N ARG A 46 4.21 12.74 14.41
CA ARG A 46 4.74 13.19 13.11
C ARG A 46 5.68 14.38 13.19
N ALA A 47 5.40 15.36 14.06
CA ALA A 47 6.25 16.53 14.22
C ALA A 47 7.63 16.18 14.80
N SER A 48 7.69 15.27 15.77
CA SER A 48 8.96 14.76 16.31
C SER A 48 9.70 13.91 15.30
N ALA A 49 8.99 13.05 14.58
CA ALA A 49 9.56 12.24 13.50
C ALA A 49 10.15 13.12 12.40
N ALA A 50 9.48 14.19 11.99
CA ALA A 50 9.97 15.12 10.98
C ALA A 50 11.29 15.79 11.41
N ARG A 51 11.44 16.18 12.67
CA ARG A 51 12.70 16.74 13.18
C ARG A 51 13.86 15.73 13.14
N VAL A 52 13.60 14.50 13.55
CA VAL A 52 14.57 13.41 13.45
C VAL A 52 14.92 13.13 11.99
N GLY A 53 13.91 13.12 11.11
CA GLY A 53 14.09 12.93 9.68
C GLY A 53 14.94 14.03 9.02
N ALA A 54 14.75 15.27 9.39
CA ALA A 54 15.56 16.38 8.90
C ALA A 54 17.04 16.21 9.31
N ALA A 55 17.29 15.79 10.54
CA ALA A 55 18.66 15.49 11.00
C ALA A 55 19.28 14.30 10.26
N TYR A 56 18.48 13.27 9.96
CA TYR A 56 18.92 12.14 9.16
C TYR A 56 19.28 12.57 7.73
N LEU A 57 18.42 13.34 7.07
CA LEU A 57 18.63 13.81 5.69
C LEU A 57 19.87 14.71 5.55
N ALA A 58 20.19 15.49 6.57
CA ALA A 58 21.39 16.32 6.58
C ALA A 58 22.70 15.53 6.44
N GLY A 59 22.69 14.25 6.81
CA GLY A 59 23.84 13.34 6.65
C GLY A 59 23.68 12.32 5.52
N HIS A 60 22.59 12.37 4.76
CA HIS A 60 22.25 11.33 3.74
C HIS A 60 21.70 11.97 2.47
N ASP A 61 22.53 12.71 1.74
CA ASP A 61 22.14 13.46 0.54
C ASP A 61 21.45 12.61 -0.55
N GLY A 62 21.77 11.32 -0.63
CA GLY A 62 21.16 10.39 -1.58
C GLY A 62 19.72 9.97 -1.25
N GLU A 63 19.18 10.31 -0.09
CA GLU A 63 17.85 9.92 0.37
C GLU A 63 16.86 11.09 0.46
N GLN A 64 17.12 12.20 -0.22
CA GLN A 64 16.26 13.40 -0.22
C GLN A 64 15.14 13.34 -1.26
N ASP A 65 14.86 12.19 -1.81
CA ASP A 65 13.83 11.97 -2.84
C ASP A 65 12.66 11.16 -2.25
N VAL A 66 11.48 11.77 -2.23
CA VAL A 66 10.24 11.15 -1.70
C VAL A 66 9.93 9.83 -2.41
N GLU A 67 10.04 9.78 -3.73
CA GLU A 67 9.71 8.58 -4.51
C GLU A 67 10.67 7.43 -4.22
N ARG A 68 11.96 7.74 -4.09
CA ARG A 68 12.98 6.75 -3.71
C ARG A 68 12.76 6.21 -2.31
N LEU A 69 12.42 7.07 -1.35
CA LEU A 69 12.09 6.64 0.02
C LEU A 69 10.85 5.75 0.05
N VAL A 70 9.79 6.15 -0.64
CA VAL A 70 8.56 5.34 -0.76
C VAL A 70 8.86 3.99 -1.39
N ALA A 71 9.62 3.95 -2.48
CA ALA A 71 10.01 2.71 -3.13
C ALA A 71 10.88 1.81 -2.22
N ALA A 72 11.84 2.40 -1.51
CA ALA A 72 12.69 1.67 -0.56
C ALA A 72 11.90 1.07 0.59
N LEU A 73 10.97 1.83 1.18
CA LEU A 73 10.09 1.37 2.25
C LEU A 73 9.17 0.24 1.77
N ASN A 74 8.55 0.39 0.61
CA ASN A 74 7.67 -0.63 0.05
C ASN A 74 8.40 -1.95 -0.28
N ARG A 75 9.65 -1.90 -0.75
CA ARG A 75 10.43 -3.12 -1.02
C ARG A 75 10.71 -3.96 0.22
N GLY A 76 10.85 -3.32 1.36
CA GLY A 76 11.14 -4.01 2.63
C GLY A 76 9.91 -4.58 3.34
N LEU A 77 8.70 -4.36 2.82
CA LEU A 77 7.47 -4.79 3.47
C LEU A 77 6.98 -6.15 2.95
N ASP A 78 6.58 -7.01 3.86
CA ASP A 78 5.91 -8.29 3.60
C ASP A 78 4.42 -8.11 3.26
N ASP A 79 3.78 -7.08 3.81
CA ASP A 79 2.41 -6.67 3.48
C ASP A 79 2.42 -5.19 3.05
N ARG A 80 2.11 -4.94 1.79
CA ARG A 80 2.07 -3.61 1.17
C ARG A 80 0.65 -3.06 1.03
N SER A 81 -0.24 -3.45 1.93
CA SER A 81 -1.59 -2.89 1.98
C SER A 81 -1.53 -1.41 2.39
N PRO A 82 -2.27 -0.50 1.73
CA PRO A 82 -2.37 0.90 2.16
C PRO A 82 -3.25 1.07 3.40
N GLU A 83 -3.93 0.02 3.87
CA GLU A 83 -4.70 0.07 5.10
C GLU A 83 -3.78 0.34 6.29
N ARG A 84 -4.04 1.43 7.02
CA ARG A 84 -3.15 1.94 8.08
C ARG A 84 -2.76 0.87 9.11
N ARG A 85 -3.69 0.05 9.55
CA ARG A 85 -3.44 -0.97 10.58
C ARG A 85 -2.49 -2.07 10.08
N ARG A 86 -2.73 -2.56 8.88
CA ARG A 86 -1.89 -3.58 8.23
C ARG A 86 -0.51 -3.02 7.90
N LEU A 87 -0.47 -1.83 7.32
CA LEU A 87 0.78 -1.16 6.99
C LEU A 87 1.63 -0.93 8.24
N ARG A 88 1.03 -0.47 9.33
CA ARG A 88 1.74 -0.30 10.59
C ARG A 88 2.32 -1.63 11.11
N ALA A 89 1.55 -2.70 11.08
CA ALA A 89 2.03 -4.01 11.51
C ALA A 89 3.19 -4.52 10.64
N ALA A 90 3.13 -4.30 9.32
CA ALA A 90 4.22 -4.64 8.40
C ALA A 90 5.49 -3.83 8.68
N LEU A 91 5.35 -2.52 8.92
CA LEU A 91 6.46 -1.65 9.32
C LEU A 91 7.08 -2.07 10.66
N ASP A 92 6.26 -2.39 11.65
CA ASP A 92 6.75 -2.86 12.97
C ASP A 92 7.54 -4.17 12.84
N ARG A 93 7.12 -5.09 11.96
CA ARG A 93 7.89 -6.31 11.66
C ARG A 93 9.22 -5.99 10.97
N ARG A 94 9.19 -5.09 9.98
CA ARG A 94 10.41 -4.69 9.27
C ARG A 94 11.40 -3.98 10.18
N ILE A 95 10.95 -3.11 11.06
CA ILE A 95 11.80 -2.44 12.06
C ILE A 95 12.49 -3.46 12.96
N ARG A 96 11.77 -4.47 13.45
CA ARG A 96 12.39 -5.54 14.24
C ARG A 96 13.42 -6.34 13.45
N ALA A 97 13.15 -6.62 12.17
CA ALA A 97 14.09 -7.30 11.30
C ALA A 97 15.33 -6.46 11.06
N ASP A 98 15.21 -5.15 10.83
CA ASP A 98 16.34 -4.24 10.69
C ASP A 98 17.29 -4.30 11.91
N PHE A 99 16.75 -4.29 13.13
CA PHE A 99 17.56 -4.44 14.34
C PHE A 99 18.25 -5.79 14.42
N ALA A 100 17.55 -6.88 14.07
CA ALA A 100 18.13 -8.22 14.05
C ALA A 100 19.22 -8.38 13.00
N GLU A 101 19.10 -7.70 11.86
CA GLU A 101 20.04 -7.72 10.75
C GLU A 101 21.15 -6.65 10.88
N SER A 102 21.17 -5.88 11.97
CA SER A 102 22.07 -4.72 12.19
C SER A 102 21.94 -3.61 11.13
N GLU A 103 20.78 -3.54 10.46
CA GLU A 103 20.43 -2.48 9.53
C GLU A 103 19.98 -1.22 10.30
N THR A 104 20.93 -0.59 10.98
CA THR A 104 20.70 0.56 11.85
C THR A 104 21.51 1.78 11.42
N VAL A 105 21.05 2.95 11.82
CA VAL A 105 21.73 4.24 11.62
C VAL A 105 21.76 5.04 12.91
N ARG A 106 22.78 5.88 13.08
CA ARG A 106 22.84 6.83 14.18
C ARG A 106 22.39 8.21 13.73
N VAL A 107 21.44 8.77 14.47
CA VAL A 107 20.94 10.13 14.23
C VAL A 107 20.93 10.86 15.56
N GLN A 108 21.76 11.89 15.69
CA GLN A 108 21.89 12.70 16.92
C GLN A 108 22.07 11.85 18.20
N GLY A 109 22.87 10.81 18.12
CA GLY A 109 23.15 9.89 19.23
C GLY A 109 22.13 8.76 19.42
N TRP A 110 20.98 8.82 18.77
CA TRP A 110 19.98 7.74 18.78
C TRP A 110 20.31 6.67 17.73
N VAL A 111 20.09 5.42 18.09
CA VAL A 111 20.16 4.30 17.14
C VAL A 111 18.75 4.02 16.66
N LEU A 112 18.54 4.16 15.36
CA LEU A 112 17.27 3.88 14.68
C LEU A 112 17.44 2.73 13.72
N SER A 113 16.39 1.97 13.46
CA SER A 113 16.36 1.08 12.31
C SER A 113 16.41 1.91 11.01
N ARG A 114 16.89 1.33 9.94
CA ARG A 114 16.88 1.99 8.63
C ARG A 114 15.47 2.34 8.18
N THR A 115 14.51 1.47 8.46
CA THR A 115 13.09 1.72 8.18
C THR A 115 12.56 2.92 8.98
N GLU A 116 12.85 3.01 10.28
CA GLU A 116 12.45 4.18 11.10
C GLU A 116 13.06 5.47 10.59
N ALA A 117 14.35 5.46 10.28
CA ALA A 117 15.05 6.65 9.77
C ALA A 117 14.43 7.14 8.45
N ARG A 118 14.12 6.24 7.53
CA ARG A 118 13.45 6.56 6.26
C ARG A 118 12.02 7.05 6.42
N LEU A 119 11.26 6.49 7.37
CA LEU A 119 9.92 7.00 7.72
C LEU A 119 9.99 8.42 8.28
N CYS A 120 10.97 8.69 9.15
CA CYS A 120 11.20 10.03 9.70
C CYS A 120 11.62 11.01 8.59
N ALA A 121 12.51 10.59 7.69
CA ALA A 121 12.92 11.38 6.53
C ALA A 121 11.72 11.75 5.64
N LEU A 122 10.85 10.77 5.38
CA LEU A 122 9.63 10.99 4.60
C LEU A 122 8.69 11.98 5.30
N ALA A 123 8.55 11.91 6.63
CA ALA A 123 7.78 12.88 7.40
C ALA A 123 8.36 14.29 7.32
N ALA A 124 9.70 14.42 7.32
CA ALA A 124 10.37 15.71 7.16
C ALA A 124 10.10 16.33 5.78
N LEU A 125 10.25 15.55 4.71
CA LEU A 125 9.99 16.02 3.33
C LEU A 125 8.51 16.38 3.13
N GLU A 126 7.58 15.58 3.63
CA GLU A 126 6.14 15.84 3.53
C GLU A 126 5.70 17.08 4.35
N SER A 127 6.41 17.42 5.41
CA SER A 127 6.12 18.60 6.24
C SER A 127 6.86 19.86 5.82
N GLY A 128 7.79 19.78 4.89
CA GLY A 128 8.63 20.89 4.44
C GLY A 128 9.65 21.36 5.49
N VAL A 129 10.01 20.50 6.46
CA VAL A 129 11.01 20.80 7.52
C VAL A 129 12.42 20.41 7.09
N ALA A 130 12.54 19.65 6.01
CA ALA A 130 13.83 19.21 5.46
C ALA A 130 14.47 20.28 4.59
#